data_1d1fa7b49f81a0f4d9b82664f6fb72cf
#
_entry.id   1d1fa7b49f81a0f4d9b82664f6fb72cf
#
_cell.length_a   1.000
_cell.length_b   1.000
_cell.length_c   1.000
_cell.angle_alpha   90.00
_cell.angle_beta   90.00
_cell.angle_gamma   90.00
#
_symmetry.space_group_name_H-M   'P 1'
#
loop_
_entity.id
_entity.type
_entity.pdbx_description
1 polymer ?
#
loop_
_entity_poly.entity_id
_entity_poly.type
_entity_poly.pdbx_seq_one_letter_code
_entity_poly.pdbx_strand_id
1 'polypeptide(L)'
;MYGGTGSGNIDASTADTLRPALQILKTAPGTKLVSAFFVMCTDTPQFGTDGTLIFADCGLNINPSSDELSEIAIASAHSWSTFMGNVEPHVAMLSYSTMGSAGGEVAKKVQEAVKFCKEKAPELAIDGDLQLDAAIVPTVAQLKAPGSSVAGKANVLVFPDLEAGNIGYKLVQRFAGADAYGPILQGIAKPVNDLSRGCSADDIVGVVAITAVQAQMAE
;
A
#
# COMPACT_ATOMS: atom_id res chain seq x y z
N MET A 1 -13.17 -18.50 -7.52
CA MET A 1 -14.08 -18.61 -8.68
C MET A 1 -14.81 -17.28 -8.84
N TYR A 2 -14.44 -16.54 -9.78
CA TYR A 2 -15.06 -15.76 -10.81
C TYR A 2 -15.73 -14.52 -10.46
N GLY A 3 -15.24 -13.50 -10.93
CA GLY A 3 -16.07 -12.44 -11.32
C GLY A 3 -15.46 -11.59 -12.39
N GLY A 4 -15.10 -12.19 -13.46
CA GLY A 4 -14.94 -11.44 -14.70
C GLY A 4 -16.30 -10.96 -15.19
N THR A 5 -16.93 -10.01 -14.53
CA THR A 5 -17.99 -9.24 -15.15
C THR A 5 -17.33 -8.22 -16.06
N GLY A 6 -16.96 -8.65 -17.24
CA GLY A 6 -16.73 -7.77 -18.36
C GLY A 6 -18.01 -7.05 -18.72
N SER A 7 -18.51 -6.20 -17.84
CA SER A 7 -19.50 -5.21 -18.21
C SER A 7 -18.74 -4.11 -18.91
N GLY A 8 -18.94 -3.95 -20.20
CA GLY A 8 -18.40 -2.86 -21.00
C GLY A 8 -18.98 -1.49 -20.62
N ASN A 9 -19.19 -1.24 -19.34
CA ASN A 9 -19.60 0.05 -18.84
C ASN A 9 -18.33 0.85 -18.55
N ILE A 10 -17.94 1.67 -19.49
CA ILE A 10 -16.77 2.56 -19.46
C ILE A 10 -16.87 3.57 -18.30
N ASP A 11 -18.05 3.75 -17.73
CA ASP A 11 -18.34 4.77 -16.71
C ASP A 11 -18.26 4.27 -15.25
N ALA A 12 -18.08 2.97 -15.01
CA ALA A 12 -17.98 2.43 -13.65
C ALA A 12 -16.62 2.71 -13.04
N SER A 13 -16.60 3.35 -11.88
CA SER A 13 -15.39 3.51 -11.08
C SER A 13 -14.97 2.18 -10.41
N THR A 14 -13.71 2.07 -9.99
CA THR A 14 -13.22 0.94 -9.18
C THR A 14 -14.13 0.72 -7.96
N ALA A 15 -14.54 1.80 -7.29
CA ALA A 15 -15.45 1.73 -6.14
C ALA A 15 -16.81 1.12 -6.50
N ASP A 16 -17.38 1.45 -7.67
CA ASP A 16 -18.67 0.90 -8.12
C ASP A 16 -18.57 -0.59 -8.49
N THR A 17 -17.45 -1.00 -9.07
CA THR A 17 -17.18 -2.41 -9.42
C THR A 17 -16.98 -3.25 -8.14
N LEU A 18 -16.32 -2.72 -7.13
CA LEU A 18 -16.02 -3.44 -5.89
C LEU A 18 -17.15 -3.41 -4.87
N ARG A 19 -18.07 -2.44 -4.94
CA ARG A 19 -19.18 -2.26 -3.97
C ARG A 19 -19.99 -3.55 -3.74
N PRO A 20 -20.44 -4.32 -4.75
CA PRO A 20 -21.15 -5.57 -4.53
C PRO A 20 -20.32 -6.60 -3.78
N ALA A 21 -19.03 -6.72 -4.11
CA ALA A 21 -18.11 -7.63 -3.42
C ALA A 21 -17.94 -7.24 -1.95
N LEU A 22 -17.75 -5.95 -1.66
CA LEU A 22 -17.63 -5.43 -0.29
C LEU A 22 -18.90 -5.65 0.53
N GLN A 23 -20.08 -5.50 -0.07
CA GLN A 23 -21.36 -5.72 0.60
C GLN A 23 -21.62 -7.19 0.93
N ILE A 24 -21.21 -8.12 0.07
CA ILE A 24 -21.43 -9.56 0.22
C ILE A 24 -20.36 -10.18 1.10
N LEU A 25 -19.09 -9.91 0.84
CA LEU A 25 -17.96 -10.57 1.51
C LEU A 25 -17.62 -9.92 2.84
N LYS A 26 -17.84 -8.60 2.97
CA LYS A 26 -17.53 -7.80 4.16
C LYS A 26 -16.02 -7.75 4.47
N THR A 27 -15.67 -7.09 5.56
CA THR A 27 -14.31 -7.04 6.09
C THR A 27 -13.90 -8.37 6.72
N ALA A 28 -12.62 -8.66 6.73
CA ALA A 28 -12.05 -9.76 7.48
C ALA A 28 -12.30 -9.59 8.99
N PRO A 29 -12.40 -10.67 9.79
CA PRO A 29 -12.55 -10.56 11.23
C PRO A 29 -11.46 -9.68 11.86
N GLY A 30 -11.85 -8.74 12.70
CA GLY A 30 -10.94 -7.80 13.36
C GLY A 30 -10.49 -6.60 12.50
N THR A 31 -10.82 -6.57 11.22
CA THR A 31 -10.46 -5.48 10.30
C THR A 31 -11.59 -4.44 10.21
N LYS A 32 -11.26 -3.19 10.39
CA LYS A 32 -12.22 -2.07 10.34
C LYS A 32 -12.36 -1.46 8.96
N LEU A 33 -11.32 -1.58 8.11
CA LEU A 33 -11.22 -0.89 6.84
C LEU A 33 -10.69 -1.83 5.75
N VAL A 34 -11.32 -1.79 4.57
CA VAL A 34 -10.74 -2.36 3.34
C VAL A 34 -9.93 -1.29 2.65
N SER A 35 -8.72 -1.64 2.24
CA SER A 35 -7.82 -0.75 1.49
C SER A 35 -7.22 -1.47 0.29
N ALA A 36 -6.51 -0.74 -0.56
CA ALA A 36 -5.93 -1.28 -1.77
C ALA A 36 -4.46 -0.91 -1.89
N PHE A 37 -3.65 -1.84 -2.39
CA PHE A 37 -2.24 -1.57 -2.66
C PHE A 37 -1.85 -2.03 -4.06
N PHE A 38 -0.69 -1.56 -4.51
CA PHE A 38 0.00 -2.06 -5.69
C PHE A 38 1.32 -2.71 -5.27
N VAL A 39 1.63 -3.86 -5.88
CA VAL A 39 2.99 -4.40 -5.88
C VAL A 39 3.72 -3.75 -7.05
N MET A 40 4.74 -2.96 -6.72
CA MET A 40 5.59 -2.29 -7.69
C MET A 40 6.88 -3.08 -7.87
N CYS A 41 7.17 -3.50 -9.10
CA CYS A 41 8.43 -4.16 -9.45
C CYS A 41 9.23 -3.22 -10.36
N THR A 42 10.42 -2.81 -9.90
CA THR A 42 11.27 -1.82 -10.57
C THR A 42 12.62 -2.41 -10.93
N ASP A 43 13.29 -1.83 -11.93
CA ASP A 43 14.68 -2.16 -12.29
C ASP A 43 15.71 -1.48 -11.36
N THR A 44 15.32 -1.16 -10.13
CA THR A 44 16.16 -0.50 -9.12
C THR A 44 16.34 -1.37 -7.88
N PRO A 45 17.15 -2.43 -7.95
CA PRO A 45 17.26 -3.44 -6.89
C PRO A 45 17.74 -2.90 -5.53
N GLN A 46 18.30 -1.69 -5.52
CA GLN A 46 18.74 -1.01 -4.30
C GLN A 46 17.57 -0.47 -3.45
N PHE A 47 16.35 -0.40 -3.98
CA PHE A 47 15.17 0.06 -3.25
C PHE A 47 14.22 -1.09 -2.95
N GLY A 48 13.56 -1.03 -1.78
CA GLY A 48 12.68 -2.09 -1.34
C GLY A 48 13.42 -3.41 -1.12
N THR A 49 12.87 -4.48 -1.63
CA THR A 49 13.51 -5.81 -1.65
C THR A 49 13.71 -6.23 -3.09
N ASP A 50 14.93 -6.17 -3.56
CA ASP A 50 15.30 -6.46 -4.96
C ASP A 50 14.42 -5.71 -5.99
N GLY A 51 14.15 -4.43 -5.74
CA GLY A 51 13.31 -3.60 -6.59
C GLY A 51 11.81 -3.74 -6.36
N THR A 52 11.38 -4.61 -5.43
CA THR A 52 9.96 -4.83 -5.12
C THR A 52 9.53 -3.98 -3.92
N LEU A 53 8.40 -3.27 -4.06
CA LEU A 53 7.80 -2.45 -3.02
C LEU A 53 6.27 -2.62 -3.01
N ILE A 54 5.65 -2.38 -1.85
CA ILE A 54 4.19 -2.14 -1.76
C ILE A 54 3.94 -0.63 -1.66
N PHE A 55 2.99 -0.14 -2.48
CA PHE A 55 2.46 1.23 -2.41
C PHE A 55 1.00 1.18 -1.98
N ALA A 56 0.64 1.80 -0.84
CA ALA A 56 -0.71 1.81 -0.26
C ALA A 56 -1.09 3.18 0.37
N ASP A 57 -2.35 3.64 0.40
CA ASP A 57 -3.42 3.20 -0.46
C ASP A 57 -3.35 3.97 -1.79
N CYS A 58 -3.46 3.26 -2.89
CA CYS A 58 -3.37 3.89 -4.21
C CYS A 58 -4.64 3.71 -5.06
N GLY A 59 -5.71 3.13 -4.48
CA GLY A 59 -6.87 2.74 -5.27
C GLY A 59 -8.26 2.92 -4.65
N LEU A 60 -8.39 3.08 -3.33
CA LEU A 60 -9.71 2.98 -2.67
C LEU A 60 -10.05 4.13 -1.71
N ASN A 61 -9.20 4.43 -0.73
CA ASN A 61 -9.51 5.39 0.33
C ASN A 61 -9.05 6.80 -0.03
N ILE A 62 -10.00 7.69 -0.30
CA ILE A 62 -9.71 9.04 -0.85
C ILE A 62 -8.90 9.88 0.14
N ASN A 63 -9.39 10.04 1.36
CA ASN A 63 -8.73 10.83 2.39
C ASN A 63 -8.92 10.16 3.76
N PRO A 64 -8.14 9.11 4.07
CA PRO A 64 -8.26 8.40 5.32
C PRO A 64 -7.91 9.31 6.51
N SER A 65 -8.63 9.13 7.62
CA SER A 65 -8.27 9.71 8.92
C SER A 65 -6.97 9.10 9.45
N SER A 66 -6.41 9.67 10.52
CA SER A 66 -5.21 9.11 11.16
C SER A 66 -5.40 7.66 11.62
N ASP A 67 -6.58 7.34 12.17
CA ASP A 67 -6.91 5.97 12.59
C ASP A 67 -7.00 5.01 11.39
N GLU A 68 -7.72 5.40 10.33
CA GLU A 68 -7.82 4.63 9.09
C GLU A 68 -6.47 4.45 8.40
N LEU A 69 -5.63 5.50 8.39
CA LEU A 69 -4.30 5.43 7.82
C LEU A 69 -3.39 4.45 8.59
N SER A 70 -3.55 4.35 9.90
CA SER A 70 -2.87 3.33 10.71
C SER A 70 -3.33 1.91 10.38
N GLU A 71 -4.62 1.69 10.14
CA GLU A 71 -5.14 0.39 9.70
C GLU A 71 -4.59 -0.01 8.32
N ILE A 72 -4.48 0.96 7.38
CA ILE A 72 -3.87 0.73 6.07
C ILE A 72 -2.41 0.30 6.22
N ALA A 73 -1.64 0.97 7.08
CA ALA A 73 -0.23 0.65 7.31
C ALA A 73 -0.04 -0.77 7.89
N ILE A 74 -0.81 -1.11 8.90
CA ILE A 74 -0.76 -2.44 9.55
C ILE A 74 -1.17 -3.53 8.56
N ALA A 75 -2.26 -3.32 7.82
CA ALA A 75 -2.72 -4.27 6.80
C ALA A 75 -1.67 -4.45 5.69
N SER A 76 -0.99 -3.37 5.28
CA SER A 76 0.06 -3.42 4.26
C SER A 76 1.32 -4.17 4.74
N ALA A 77 1.69 -4.05 6.02
CA ALA A 77 2.75 -4.85 6.62
C ALA A 77 2.42 -6.35 6.59
N HIS A 78 1.19 -6.72 6.94
CA HIS A 78 0.73 -8.11 6.88
C HIS A 78 0.67 -8.65 5.44
N SER A 79 0.20 -7.82 4.49
CA SER A 79 0.20 -8.18 3.07
C SER A 79 1.62 -8.41 2.56
N TRP A 80 2.59 -7.55 2.92
CA TRP A 80 3.99 -7.76 2.61
C TRP A 80 4.51 -9.11 3.12
N SER A 81 4.28 -9.42 4.40
CA SER A 81 4.69 -10.69 5.00
C SER A 81 4.05 -11.91 4.32
N THR A 82 2.80 -11.77 3.87
CA THR A 82 2.09 -12.82 3.12
C THR A 82 2.77 -13.14 1.78
N PHE A 83 3.20 -12.11 1.04
CA PHE A 83 3.78 -12.30 -0.29
C PHE A 83 5.30 -12.53 -0.27
N MET A 84 6.01 -11.89 0.66
CA MET A 84 7.47 -11.90 0.70
C MET A 84 8.03 -12.88 1.74
N GLY A 85 7.16 -13.61 2.43
CA GLY A 85 7.55 -14.66 3.38
C GLY A 85 8.40 -14.13 4.53
N ASN A 86 9.67 -14.56 4.60
CA ASN A 86 10.57 -14.21 5.71
C ASN A 86 11.21 -12.81 5.62
N VAL A 87 10.80 -11.99 4.65
CA VAL A 87 11.33 -10.63 4.52
C VAL A 87 10.51 -9.69 5.42
N GLU A 88 11.17 -9.07 6.38
CA GLU A 88 10.55 -8.15 7.33
C GLU A 88 9.94 -6.93 6.62
N PRO A 89 8.68 -6.56 6.91
CA PRO A 89 8.09 -5.32 6.43
C PRO A 89 8.71 -4.11 7.12
N HIS A 90 9.20 -3.16 6.36
CA HIS A 90 9.65 -1.85 6.82
C HIS A 90 8.71 -0.80 6.24
N VAL A 91 7.74 -0.36 7.04
CA VAL A 91 6.63 0.49 6.60
C VAL A 91 6.93 1.95 6.84
N ALA A 92 7.07 2.72 5.78
CA ALA A 92 7.21 4.17 5.84
C ALA A 92 5.87 4.88 5.64
N MET A 93 5.47 5.67 6.63
CA MET A 93 4.32 6.57 6.54
C MET A 93 4.76 7.87 5.86
N LEU A 94 4.36 8.03 4.59
CA LEU A 94 4.87 9.10 3.74
C LEU A 94 4.24 10.46 4.01
N SER A 95 5.06 11.49 3.90
CA SER A 95 4.67 12.91 4.02
C SER A 95 5.67 13.78 3.26
N TYR A 96 5.35 15.06 3.08
CA TYR A 96 6.32 16.08 2.71
C TYR A 96 7.24 16.50 3.88
N SER A 97 7.00 16.00 5.07
CA SER A 97 7.75 16.22 6.30
C SER A 97 8.53 14.96 6.68
N THR A 98 9.64 15.13 7.39
CA THR A 98 10.42 14.03 7.98
C THR A 98 10.62 14.30 9.47
N MET A 99 10.12 13.39 10.32
CA MET A 99 10.23 13.46 11.78
C MET A 99 9.82 14.82 12.36
N GLY A 100 8.72 15.39 11.85
CA GLY A 100 8.19 16.67 12.31
C GLY A 100 8.91 17.90 11.78
N SER A 101 9.73 17.77 10.72
CA SER A 101 10.48 18.88 10.12
C SER A 101 9.59 19.98 9.54
N ALA A 102 8.34 19.67 9.19
CA ALA A 102 7.35 20.61 8.70
C ALA A 102 6.02 20.47 9.45
N GLY A 103 5.31 21.59 9.58
CA GLY A 103 3.98 21.65 10.18
C GLY A 103 2.86 21.47 9.14
N GLY A 104 1.61 21.54 9.60
CA GLY A 104 0.41 21.46 8.79
C GLY A 104 -0.46 20.26 9.12
N GLU A 105 -1.73 20.31 8.74
CA GLU A 105 -2.72 19.29 9.09
C GLU A 105 -2.40 17.93 8.48
N VAL A 106 -1.92 17.90 7.25
CA VAL A 106 -1.56 16.66 6.55
C VAL A 106 -0.38 15.95 7.23
N ALA A 107 0.68 16.69 7.60
CA ALA A 107 1.82 16.11 8.32
C ALA A 107 1.40 15.62 9.71
N LYS A 108 0.59 16.39 10.44
CA LYS A 108 0.04 15.99 11.75
C LYS A 108 -0.81 14.71 11.65
N LYS A 109 -1.63 14.58 10.60
CA LYS A 109 -2.40 13.36 10.34
C LYS A 109 -1.50 12.14 10.27
N VAL A 110 -0.40 12.22 9.52
CA VAL A 110 0.56 11.12 9.38
C VAL A 110 1.28 10.82 10.70
N GLN A 111 1.73 11.86 11.42
CA GLN A 111 2.36 11.70 12.74
C GLN A 111 1.44 11.02 13.77
N GLU A 112 0.17 11.37 13.76
CA GLU A 112 -0.84 10.75 14.63
C GLU A 112 -1.09 9.28 14.21
N ALA A 113 -1.16 9.00 12.90
CA ALA A 113 -1.30 7.64 12.40
C ALA A 113 -0.14 6.75 12.82
N VAL A 114 1.10 7.25 12.81
CA VAL A 114 2.27 6.52 13.33
C VAL A 114 2.13 6.18 14.82
N LYS A 115 1.59 7.10 15.64
CA LYS A 115 1.33 6.81 17.06
C LYS A 115 0.32 5.68 17.21
N PHE A 116 -0.78 5.73 16.44
CA PHE A 116 -1.77 4.64 16.44
C PHE A 116 -1.18 3.31 15.98
N CYS A 117 -0.28 3.30 15.00
CA CYS A 117 0.43 2.07 14.60
C CYS A 117 1.24 1.50 15.76
N LYS A 118 2.03 2.34 16.44
CA LYS A 118 2.86 1.92 17.58
C LYS A 118 2.05 1.42 18.78
N GLU A 119 0.82 1.92 18.95
CA GLU A 119 -0.10 1.46 19.99
C GLU A 119 -0.79 0.14 19.63
N LYS A 120 -1.20 -0.02 18.36
CA LYS A 120 -1.97 -1.18 17.88
C LYS A 120 -1.09 -2.38 17.54
N ALA A 121 0.10 -2.14 17.00
CA ALA A 121 1.01 -3.16 16.49
C ALA A 121 2.48 -2.79 16.79
N PRO A 122 2.88 -2.78 18.06
CA PRO A 122 4.22 -2.34 18.49
C PRO A 122 5.35 -3.25 17.98
N GLU A 123 5.02 -4.46 17.53
CA GLU A 123 5.97 -5.42 16.94
C GLU A 123 6.35 -5.12 15.50
N LEU A 124 5.55 -4.32 14.78
CA LEU A 124 5.79 -4.00 13.38
C LEU A 124 6.75 -2.81 13.24
N ALA A 125 7.69 -2.91 12.31
CA ALA A 125 8.58 -1.81 11.94
C ALA A 125 7.84 -0.78 11.09
N ILE A 126 7.09 0.11 11.73
CA ILE A 126 6.35 1.21 11.12
C ILE A 126 6.87 2.54 11.68
N ASP A 127 7.26 3.46 10.80
CA ASP A 127 7.76 4.76 11.22
C ASP A 127 7.38 5.89 10.25
N GLY A 128 7.51 7.12 10.70
CA GLY A 128 7.16 8.36 9.96
C GLY A 128 6.88 9.51 10.94
N ASP A 129 6.50 10.65 10.45
CA ASP A 129 6.36 11.04 9.04
C ASP A 129 7.71 11.02 8.30
N LEU A 130 7.75 10.49 7.09
CA LEU A 130 8.95 10.40 6.28
C LEU A 130 8.72 10.95 4.86
N GLN A 131 9.64 11.79 4.38
CA GLN A 131 9.72 12.07 2.95
C GLN A 131 10.18 10.82 2.20
N LEU A 132 9.78 10.67 0.93
CA LEU A 132 10.12 9.50 0.14
C LEU A 132 11.62 9.23 0.06
N ASP A 133 12.43 10.26 -0.16
CA ASP A 133 13.89 10.15 -0.21
C ASP A 133 14.48 9.65 1.12
N ALA A 134 13.96 10.15 2.25
CA ALA A 134 14.37 9.67 3.57
C ALA A 134 13.89 8.23 3.84
N ALA A 135 12.75 7.81 3.28
CA ALA A 135 12.22 6.47 3.47
C ALA A 135 13.06 5.38 2.77
N ILE A 136 13.59 5.68 1.55
CA ILE A 136 14.22 4.66 0.69
C ILE A 136 15.73 4.84 0.46
N VAL A 137 16.29 6.04 0.71
CA VAL A 137 17.72 6.31 0.44
C VAL A 137 18.50 6.35 1.75
N PRO A 138 19.41 5.38 2.00
CA PRO A 138 20.13 5.26 3.27
C PRO A 138 20.91 6.52 3.69
N THR A 139 21.57 7.18 2.75
CA THR A 139 22.35 8.41 3.03
C THR A 139 21.45 9.59 3.44
N VAL A 140 20.26 9.70 2.87
CA VAL A 140 19.28 10.71 3.24
C VAL A 140 18.67 10.39 4.61
N ALA A 141 18.37 9.12 4.86
CA ALA A 141 17.86 8.64 6.15
C ALA A 141 18.81 8.99 7.31
N GLN A 142 20.11 8.77 7.13
CA GLN A 142 21.13 9.11 8.15
C GLN A 142 21.13 10.61 8.51
N LEU A 143 20.82 11.47 7.54
CA LEU A 143 20.78 12.91 7.75
C LEU A 143 19.45 13.39 8.36
N LYS A 144 18.33 12.87 7.87
CA LYS A 144 16.99 13.38 8.19
C LYS A 144 16.27 12.61 9.30
N ALA A 145 16.58 11.31 9.46
CA ALA A 145 15.91 10.41 10.41
C ALA A 145 16.87 9.39 11.04
N PRO A 146 17.98 9.82 11.70
CA PRO A 146 19.07 8.93 12.14
C PRO A 146 18.65 7.90 13.20
N GLY A 147 17.50 8.08 13.85
CA GLY A 147 16.98 7.15 14.86
C GLY A 147 15.88 6.21 14.36
N SER A 148 15.50 6.29 13.09
CA SER A 148 14.42 5.47 12.55
C SER A 148 14.88 4.06 12.22
N SER A 149 14.08 3.06 12.61
CA SER A 149 14.30 1.66 12.24
C SER A 149 13.83 1.33 10.81
N VAL A 150 13.17 2.27 10.13
CA VAL A 150 12.55 2.11 8.81
C VAL A 150 13.23 2.95 7.74
N ALA A 151 13.62 4.18 8.09
CA ALA A 151 14.20 5.12 7.13
C ALA A 151 15.43 4.54 6.41
N GLY A 152 15.49 4.76 5.11
CA GLY A 152 16.57 4.30 4.22
C GLY A 152 16.44 2.85 3.74
N LYS A 153 15.45 2.09 4.21
CA LYS A 153 15.26 0.68 3.85
C LYS A 153 13.78 0.26 3.73
N ALA A 154 12.89 1.25 3.60
CA ALA A 154 11.47 0.97 3.47
C ALA A 154 11.16 0.13 2.24
N ASN A 155 10.31 -0.87 2.42
CA ASN A 155 9.78 -1.74 1.35
C ASN A 155 8.25 -1.65 1.23
N VAL A 156 7.59 -1.02 2.21
CA VAL A 156 6.16 -0.69 2.18
C VAL A 156 6.02 0.82 2.34
N LEU A 157 5.41 1.47 1.35
CA LEU A 157 5.21 2.91 1.31
C LEU A 157 3.72 3.23 1.44
N VAL A 158 3.34 3.89 2.54
CA VAL A 158 1.96 4.28 2.81
C VAL A 158 1.78 5.77 2.55
N PHE A 159 0.94 6.10 1.59
CA PHE A 159 0.68 7.46 1.16
C PHE A 159 -0.38 8.14 2.03
N PRO A 160 -0.30 9.46 2.24
CA PRO A 160 -1.22 10.16 3.15
C PRO A 160 -2.67 10.23 2.65
N ASP A 161 -2.87 10.09 1.35
CA ASP A 161 -4.17 10.13 0.68
C ASP A 161 -4.09 9.49 -0.71
N LEU A 162 -5.28 9.30 -1.33
CA LEU A 162 -5.39 8.66 -2.63
C LEU A 162 -4.74 9.49 -3.75
N GLU A 163 -4.77 10.80 -3.69
CA GLU A 163 -4.17 11.66 -4.73
C GLU A 163 -2.66 11.40 -4.80
N ALA A 164 -1.99 11.46 -3.64
CA ALA A 164 -0.55 11.20 -3.56
C ALA A 164 -0.22 9.76 -4.00
N GLY A 165 -0.96 8.76 -3.54
CA GLY A 165 -0.74 7.35 -3.87
C GLY A 165 -1.00 7.04 -5.34
N ASN A 166 -2.13 7.50 -5.88
CA ASN A 166 -2.54 7.25 -7.27
C ASN A 166 -1.62 7.94 -8.28
N ILE A 167 -1.22 9.17 -8.01
CA ILE A 167 -0.23 9.89 -8.83
C ILE A 167 1.13 9.21 -8.70
N GLY A 168 1.55 8.88 -7.48
CA GLY A 168 2.85 8.29 -7.18
C GLY A 168 3.10 6.97 -7.92
N TYR A 169 2.20 6.00 -7.81
CA TYR A 169 2.41 4.71 -8.49
C TYR A 169 2.42 4.86 -10.02
N LYS A 170 1.56 5.73 -10.58
CA LYS A 170 1.53 5.97 -12.03
C LYS A 170 2.80 6.65 -12.53
N LEU A 171 3.37 7.57 -11.77
CA LEU A 171 4.65 8.19 -12.11
C LEU A 171 5.75 7.12 -12.20
N VAL A 172 5.86 6.25 -11.20
CA VAL A 172 6.85 5.18 -11.20
C VAL A 172 6.61 4.20 -12.34
N GLN A 173 5.35 3.77 -12.55
CA GLN A 173 4.99 2.86 -13.63
C GLN A 173 5.36 3.45 -15.01
N ARG A 174 5.02 4.71 -15.27
CA ARG A 174 5.17 5.30 -16.61
C ARG A 174 6.55 5.85 -16.89
N PHE A 175 7.21 6.49 -15.91
CA PHE A 175 8.53 7.10 -16.09
C PHE A 175 9.68 6.13 -15.84
N ALA A 176 9.54 5.22 -14.87
CA ALA A 176 10.57 4.25 -14.56
C ALA A 176 10.35 2.87 -15.22
N GLY A 177 9.26 2.70 -15.99
CA GLY A 177 8.95 1.43 -16.64
C GLY A 177 8.64 0.28 -15.68
N ALA A 178 8.26 0.61 -14.44
CA ALA A 178 7.96 -0.40 -13.45
C ALA A 178 6.66 -1.16 -13.76
N ASP A 179 6.64 -2.45 -13.45
CA ASP A 179 5.41 -3.21 -13.40
C ASP A 179 4.62 -2.84 -12.14
N ALA A 180 3.31 -2.66 -12.29
CA ALA A 180 2.41 -2.26 -11.22
C ALA A 180 1.22 -3.23 -11.14
N TYR A 181 1.31 -4.23 -10.27
CA TYR A 181 0.27 -5.23 -10.07
C TYR A 181 -0.74 -4.75 -9.04
N GLY A 182 -1.97 -4.49 -9.48
CA GLY A 182 -3.02 -3.98 -8.61
C GLY A 182 -4.19 -3.31 -9.37
N PRO A 183 -5.17 -2.75 -8.62
CA PRO A 183 -5.22 -2.69 -7.15
C PRO A 183 -5.53 -4.04 -6.50
N ILE A 184 -4.75 -4.40 -5.50
CA ILE A 184 -4.94 -5.59 -4.68
C ILE A 184 -5.65 -5.19 -3.39
N LEU A 185 -6.79 -5.81 -3.10
CA LEU A 185 -7.54 -5.52 -1.88
C LEU A 185 -6.97 -6.26 -0.67
N GLN A 186 -6.96 -5.58 0.45
CA GLN A 186 -6.61 -6.10 1.76
C GLN A 186 -7.67 -5.72 2.80
N GLY A 187 -7.78 -6.52 3.86
CA GLY A 187 -8.81 -6.31 4.89
C GLY A 187 -10.21 -6.82 4.50
N ILE A 188 -10.37 -7.50 3.37
CA ILE A 188 -11.61 -8.15 2.94
C ILE A 188 -11.61 -9.63 3.34
N ALA A 189 -12.79 -10.17 3.70
CA ALA A 189 -12.90 -11.53 4.24
C ALA A 189 -12.54 -12.66 3.25
N LYS A 190 -12.68 -12.42 1.95
CA LYS A 190 -12.29 -13.35 0.88
C LYS A 190 -11.58 -12.56 -0.23
N PRO A 191 -10.54 -13.11 -0.86
CA PRO A 191 -9.80 -12.41 -1.89
C PRO A 191 -10.67 -12.04 -3.09
N VAL A 192 -10.70 -10.76 -3.40
CA VAL A 192 -11.30 -10.18 -4.60
C VAL A 192 -10.42 -9.01 -4.99
N ASN A 193 -9.98 -8.97 -6.23
CA ASN A 193 -9.15 -7.89 -6.74
C ASN A 193 -9.76 -7.34 -8.03
N ASP A 194 -9.49 -6.07 -8.30
CA ASP A 194 -9.89 -5.37 -9.52
C ASP A 194 -8.69 -5.22 -10.45
N LEU A 195 -8.95 -4.82 -11.67
CA LEU A 195 -7.94 -4.53 -12.67
C LEU A 195 -8.23 -3.18 -13.30
N SER A 196 -7.18 -2.43 -13.56
CA SER A 196 -7.28 -1.18 -14.33
C SER A 196 -7.84 -1.47 -15.73
N ARG A 197 -8.68 -0.57 -16.26
CA ARG A 197 -9.16 -0.63 -17.65
C ARG A 197 -8.04 -0.61 -18.70
N GLY A 198 -6.87 -0.13 -18.32
CA GLY A 198 -5.67 -0.09 -19.16
C GLY A 198 -4.65 -1.19 -18.84
N CYS A 199 -5.07 -2.29 -18.19
CA CYS A 199 -4.18 -3.41 -17.86
C CYS A 199 -3.78 -4.19 -19.12
N SER A 200 -2.57 -4.72 -19.09
CA SER A 200 -2.03 -5.66 -20.05
C SER A 200 -2.43 -7.10 -19.73
N ALA A 201 -2.15 -8.04 -20.62
CA ALA A 201 -2.31 -9.47 -20.33
C ALA A 201 -1.43 -9.94 -19.17
N ASP A 202 -0.21 -9.39 -19.06
CA ASP A 202 0.73 -9.72 -18.01
C ASP A 202 0.26 -9.20 -16.64
N ASP A 203 -0.36 -8.00 -16.60
CA ASP A 203 -1.00 -7.49 -15.38
C ASP A 203 -2.11 -8.44 -14.88
N ILE A 204 -2.91 -8.98 -15.80
CA ILE A 204 -3.98 -9.94 -15.48
C ILE A 204 -3.37 -11.21 -14.87
N VAL A 205 -2.34 -11.77 -15.49
CA VAL A 205 -1.64 -12.96 -14.98
C VAL A 205 -1.07 -12.71 -13.60
N GLY A 206 -0.39 -11.58 -13.39
CA GLY A 206 0.17 -11.21 -12.10
C GLY A 206 -0.88 -11.06 -11.00
N VAL A 207 -1.97 -10.33 -11.27
CA VAL A 207 -3.07 -10.15 -10.28
C VAL A 207 -3.79 -11.47 -9.98
N VAL A 208 -3.97 -12.35 -10.96
CA VAL A 208 -4.54 -13.70 -10.74
C VAL A 208 -3.62 -14.54 -9.84
N ALA A 209 -2.32 -14.52 -10.09
CA ALA A 209 -1.34 -15.23 -9.26
C ALA A 209 -1.36 -14.71 -7.80
N ILE A 210 -1.33 -13.38 -7.61
CA ILE A 210 -1.43 -12.74 -6.30
C ILE A 210 -2.73 -13.14 -5.59
N THR A 211 -3.87 -13.12 -6.30
CA THR A 211 -5.18 -13.51 -5.75
C THR A 211 -5.19 -14.98 -5.31
N ALA A 212 -4.54 -15.86 -6.06
CA ALA A 212 -4.42 -17.27 -5.71
C ALA A 212 -3.60 -17.46 -4.42
N VAL A 213 -2.50 -16.72 -4.26
CA VAL A 213 -1.69 -16.74 -3.02
C VAL A 213 -2.52 -16.21 -1.85
N GLN A 214 -3.23 -15.10 -2.00
CA GLN A 214 -4.14 -14.60 -0.96
C GLN A 214 -5.17 -15.65 -0.53
N ALA A 215 -5.73 -16.40 -1.48
CA ALA A 215 -6.72 -17.43 -1.18
C ALA A 215 -6.12 -18.62 -0.40
N GLN A 216 -4.91 -19.04 -0.74
CA GLN A 216 -4.20 -20.13 -0.05
C GLN A 216 -3.81 -19.76 1.39
N MET A 217 -3.48 -18.48 1.63
CA MET A 217 -3.09 -18.01 2.96
C MET A 217 -4.29 -17.68 3.87
N ALA A 218 -5.51 -17.61 3.32
CA ALA A 218 -6.75 -17.36 4.05
C ALA A 218 -7.45 -18.64 4.55
N GLU A 219 -6.93 -19.82 4.20
CA GLU A 219 -7.36 -21.14 4.70
C GLU A 219 -6.63 -21.50 6.00
#